data_a932b096363c697ce14c05763fb4346d
#
_entry.id   a932b096363c697ce14c05763fb4346d
#
_cell.length_a   1.000
_cell.length_b   1.000
_cell.length_c   1.000
_cell.angle_alpha   90.00
_cell.angle_beta   90.00
_cell.angle_gamma   90.00
#
_symmetry.space_group_name_H-M   'P 1'
#
loop_
_entity.id
_entity.type
_entity.pdbx_description
1 polymer ?
#
loop_
_entity_poly.entity_id
_entity_poly.type
_entity_poly.pdbx_seq_one_letter_code
_entity_poly.pdbx_strand_id
1 'polypeptide(L)'
;MKTIKTCLLAIVLSFMVTSCSKDDSIPTDEADYSINLNLAHETNWELADEILVLINEHRASIDLPSIERDQQYASAYAVRHTNYMIDMNRINHDNFGERSEALKQKGAIRVGENVANGYATAEAVVFAWLNSPTHKHVIEGNYTHSGFGVVPNANGTYFFTQLFYSK
;
A
#
# COMPACT_ATOMS: atom_id res chain seq x y z
N MET A 1 -38.32 -74.47 49.80
CA MET A 1 -37.16 -74.15 48.98
C MET A 1 -37.57 -73.00 48.11
N LYS A 2 -37.15 -71.76 48.47
CA LYS A 2 -37.42 -70.55 47.69
C LYS A 2 -36.05 -69.83 47.49
N THR A 3 -35.61 -69.82 46.26
CA THR A 3 -34.39 -69.17 45.86
C THR A 3 -34.63 -67.65 45.63
N ILE A 4 -34.00 -66.85 46.42
CA ILE A 4 -33.97 -65.37 46.29
C ILE A 4 -32.98 -64.98 45.23
N LYS A 5 -33.50 -64.40 44.15
CA LYS A 5 -32.63 -63.77 43.14
C LYS A 5 -32.25 -62.29 43.53
N THR A 6 -31.04 -62.10 43.89
CA THR A 6 -30.50 -60.77 44.19
C THR A 6 -30.23 -60.02 42.87
N CYS A 7 -30.94 -58.91 42.64
CA CYS A 7 -30.70 -58.07 41.49
C CYS A 7 -29.61 -57.05 41.86
N LEU A 8 -28.47 -57.14 41.21
CA LEU A 8 -27.37 -56.17 41.37
C LEU A 8 -27.63 -54.99 40.43
N LEU A 9 -27.91 -53.82 41.00
CA LEU A 9 -28.09 -52.59 40.24
C LEU A 9 -26.72 -51.90 40.07
N ALA A 10 -26.15 -52.00 38.86
CA ALA A 10 -24.94 -51.30 38.51
C ALA A 10 -25.22 -49.85 38.13
N ILE A 11 -24.81 -48.94 38.99
CA ILE A 11 -24.89 -47.49 38.70
C ILE A 11 -23.65 -47.12 37.86
N VAL A 12 -23.85 -46.84 36.57
CA VAL A 12 -22.84 -46.29 35.69
C VAL A 12 -22.78 -44.79 35.89
N LEU A 13 -21.73 -44.35 36.56
CA LEU A 13 -21.42 -42.92 36.76
C LEU A 13 -20.73 -42.39 35.50
N SER A 14 -21.50 -41.73 34.61
CA SER A 14 -20.92 -41.06 33.44
C SER A 14 -20.24 -39.77 33.86
N PHE A 15 -18.91 -39.76 33.86
CA PHE A 15 -18.13 -38.54 33.97
C PHE A 15 -18.18 -37.77 32.62
N MET A 16 -18.97 -36.69 32.59
CA MET A 16 -18.85 -35.72 31.52
C MET A 16 -17.61 -34.89 31.73
N VAL A 17 -16.55 -35.18 30.98
CA VAL A 17 -15.42 -34.31 30.84
C VAL A 17 -15.80 -33.16 29.89
N THR A 18 -16.16 -32.02 30.44
CA THR A 18 -16.23 -30.76 29.67
C THR A 18 -14.79 -30.34 29.35
N SER A 19 -14.34 -30.69 28.14
CA SER A 19 -13.13 -30.13 27.55
C SER A 19 -13.44 -28.68 27.19
N CYS A 20 -13.07 -27.72 28.06
CA CYS A 20 -12.89 -26.34 27.66
C CYS A 20 -11.66 -26.28 26.76
N SER A 21 -11.84 -26.36 25.46
CA SER A 21 -10.83 -25.84 24.54
C SER A 21 -10.79 -24.33 24.73
N LYS A 22 -9.74 -23.86 25.43
CA LYS A 22 -9.34 -22.48 25.30
C LYS A 22 -8.97 -22.28 23.83
N ASP A 23 -9.80 -21.54 23.14
CA ASP A 23 -9.48 -20.98 21.83
C ASP A 23 -8.42 -19.91 22.11
N ASP A 24 -7.14 -20.33 22.12
CA ASP A 24 -6.01 -19.41 22.11
C ASP A 24 -5.94 -18.85 20.68
N SER A 25 -6.95 -18.07 20.30
CA SER A 25 -6.84 -17.14 19.18
C SER A 25 -5.75 -16.15 19.56
N ILE A 26 -4.52 -16.39 19.06
CA ILE A 26 -3.47 -15.39 19.04
C ILE A 26 -4.13 -14.18 18.37
N PRO A 27 -4.20 -13.00 19.03
CA PRO A 27 -4.61 -11.79 18.34
C PRO A 27 -3.62 -11.60 17.20
N THR A 28 -4.03 -11.89 15.99
CA THR A 28 -3.33 -11.36 14.84
C THR A 28 -3.57 -9.86 14.92
N ASP A 29 -2.59 -9.10 15.40
CA ASP A 29 -2.55 -7.66 15.21
C ASP A 29 -2.61 -7.42 13.70
N GLU A 30 -3.83 -7.37 13.17
CA GLU A 30 -4.03 -6.88 11.81
C GLU A 30 -3.55 -5.43 11.81
N ALA A 31 -2.43 -5.19 11.14
CA ALA A 31 -1.89 -3.85 11.04
C ALA A 31 -2.97 -2.91 10.50
N ASP A 32 -3.29 -1.86 11.26
CA ASP A 32 -4.25 -0.84 10.82
C ASP A 32 -3.62 0.02 9.73
N TYR A 33 -4.00 -0.26 8.47
CA TYR A 33 -3.60 0.54 7.30
C TYR A 33 -4.59 1.67 7.01
N SER A 34 -5.26 2.20 8.03
CA SER A 34 -6.08 3.39 7.85
C SER A 34 -5.23 4.61 7.52
N ILE A 35 -5.73 5.45 6.62
CA ILE A 35 -5.08 6.70 6.24
C ILE A 35 -6.11 7.80 6.07
N ASN A 36 -5.74 9.03 6.46
CA ASN A 36 -6.56 10.20 6.18
C ASN A 36 -6.53 10.50 4.67
N LEU A 37 -7.62 10.21 3.98
CA LEU A 37 -7.74 10.42 2.54
C LEU A 37 -7.65 11.90 2.14
N ASN A 38 -7.89 12.83 3.05
CA ASN A 38 -7.75 14.25 2.79
C ASN A 38 -6.30 14.68 2.49
N LEU A 39 -5.30 13.89 2.89
CA LEU A 39 -3.91 14.13 2.53
C LEU A 39 -3.71 14.25 1.02
N ALA A 40 -4.48 13.51 0.22
CA ALA A 40 -4.38 13.59 -1.23
C ALA A 40 -4.65 15.00 -1.79
N HIS A 41 -5.35 15.86 -1.06
CA HIS A 41 -5.58 17.25 -1.47
C HIS A 41 -4.34 18.15 -1.37
N GLU A 42 -3.29 17.72 -0.67
CA GLU A 42 -2.03 18.46 -0.56
C GLU A 42 -1.17 18.32 -1.82
N THR A 43 -1.46 17.34 -2.68
CA THR A 43 -0.76 17.16 -3.95
C THR A 43 -1.00 18.35 -4.89
N ASN A 44 0.07 18.87 -5.48
CA ASN A 44 -0.05 19.74 -6.65
C ASN A 44 -0.54 18.91 -7.84
N TRP A 45 -1.88 18.91 -8.05
CA TRP A 45 -2.51 18.06 -9.07
C TRP A 45 -2.20 18.51 -10.50
N GLU A 46 -1.96 19.79 -10.73
CA GLU A 46 -1.56 20.28 -12.05
C GLU A 46 -0.24 19.61 -12.47
N LEU A 47 0.78 19.69 -11.61
CA LEU A 47 2.07 19.07 -11.87
C LEU A 47 2.01 17.54 -11.89
N ALA A 48 1.20 16.92 -11.03
CA ALA A 48 1.01 15.48 -10.99
C ALA A 48 0.34 14.92 -12.25
N ASP A 49 -0.64 15.64 -12.79
CA ASP A 49 -1.34 15.26 -14.02
C ASP A 49 -0.42 15.39 -15.24
N GLU A 50 0.39 16.45 -15.32
CA GLU A 50 1.42 16.61 -16.36
C GLU A 50 2.44 15.45 -16.32
N ILE A 51 2.90 15.05 -15.11
CA ILE A 51 3.78 13.88 -14.93
C ILE A 51 3.12 12.62 -15.48
N LEU A 52 1.85 12.39 -15.15
CA LEU A 52 1.13 11.20 -15.62
C LEU A 52 0.95 11.19 -17.13
N VAL A 53 0.69 12.34 -17.76
CA VAL A 53 0.61 12.47 -19.22
C VAL A 53 1.93 12.06 -19.86
N LEU A 54 3.05 12.64 -19.44
CA LEU A 54 4.37 12.34 -19.98
C LEU A 54 4.78 10.87 -19.78
N ILE A 55 4.47 10.28 -18.63
CA ILE A 55 4.69 8.85 -18.38
C ILE A 55 3.85 8.00 -19.34
N ASN A 56 2.60 8.34 -19.56
CA ASN A 56 1.72 7.59 -20.46
C ASN A 56 2.12 7.76 -21.93
N GLU A 57 2.64 8.92 -22.34
CA GLU A 57 3.24 9.12 -23.66
C GLU A 57 4.47 8.23 -23.85
N HIS A 58 5.37 8.17 -22.84
CA HIS A 58 6.51 7.24 -22.90
C HIS A 58 6.05 5.79 -22.99
N ARG A 59 5.08 5.37 -22.15
CA ARG A 59 4.54 4.00 -22.17
C ARG A 59 3.92 3.66 -23.53
N ALA A 60 3.15 4.56 -24.12
CA ALA A 60 2.57 4.38 -25.43
C ALA A 60 3.65 4.23 -26.52
N SER A 61 4.78 4.95 -26.41
CA SER A 61 5.89 4.86 -27.37
C SER A 61 6.61 3.50 -27.39
N ILE A 62 6.34 2.65 -26.39
CA ILE A 62 6.88 1.29 -26.25
C ILE A 62 5.78 0.24 -26.11
N ASP A 63 4.59 0.53 -26.62
CA ASP A 63 3.42 -0.37 -26.68
C ASP A 63 2.92 -0.86 -25.30
N LEU A 64 3.12 -0.08 -24.24
CA LEU A 64 2.55 -0.35 -22.90
C LEU A 64 1.21 0.37 -22.71
N PRO A 65 0.25 -0.25 -22.01
CA PRO A 65 -1.03 0.38 -21.69
C PRO A 65 -0.84 1.57 -20.76
N SER A 66 -1.75 2.55 -20.87
CA SER A 66 -1.78 3.71 -20.00
C SER A 66 -2.07 3.34 -18.54
N ILE A 67 -1.55 4.17 -17.63
CA ILE A 67 -1.79 4.11 -16.20
C ILE A 67 -2.87 5.12 -15.84
N GLU A 68 -3.83 4.74 -15.00
CA GLU A 68 -4.89 5.59 -14.48
C GLU A 68 -4.47 6.26 -13.17
N ARG A 69 -5.02 7.45 -12.90
CA ARG A 69 -4.78 8.17 -11.66
C ARG A 69 -5.61 7.60 -10.52
N ASP A 70 -4.98 7.26 -9.37
CA ASP A 70 -5.65 7.10 -8.08
C ASP A 70 -5.58 8.41 -7.30
N GLN A 71 -6.66 9.15 -7.33
CA GLN A 71 -6.74 10.49 -6.71
C GLN A 71 -6.85 10.45 -5.19
N GLN A 72 -7.18 9.32 -4.58
CA GLN A 72 -7.48 9.25 -3.16
C GLN A 72 -6.51 8.35 -2.39
N TYR A 73 -6.67 7.05 -2.50
CA TYR A 73 -6.04 6.11 -1.57
C TYR A 73 -4.52 6.03 -1.76
N ALA A 74 -4.05 5.71 -2.95
CA ALA A 74 -2.62 5.66 -3.22
C ALA A 74 -1.98 7.05 -3.10
N SER A 75 -2.69 8.11 -3.50
CA SER A 75 -2.17 9.48 -3.37
C SER A 75 -2.07 9.94 -1.92
N ALA A 76 -2.99 9.57 -1.04
CA ALA A 76 -2.86 9.87 0.39
C ALA A 76 -1.60 9.25 1.00
N TYR A 77 -1.28 7.99 0.64
CA TYR A 77 -0.03 7.34 1.05
C TYR A 77 1.20 7.99 0.43
N ALA A 78 1.13 8.39 -0.83
CA ALA A 78 2.21 9.09 -1.51
C ALA A 78 2.49 10.45 -0.85
N VAL A 79 1.46 11.23 -0.53
CA VAL A 79 1.60 12.51 0.19
C VAL A 79 2.19 12.29 1.59
N ARG A 80 1.70 11.32 2.36
CA ARG A 80 2.26 11.02 3.67
C ARG A 80 3.77 10.74 3.60
N HIS A 81 4.20 9.99 2.60
CA HIS A 81 5.62 9.72 2.41
C HIS A 81 6.38 10.95 1.93
N THR A 82 5.80 11.75 1.04
CA THR A 82 6.40 13.01 0.59
C THR A 82 6.64 13.96 1.75
N ASN A 83 5.66 14.13 2.64
CA ASN A 83 5.81 14.94 3.85
C ASN A 83 6.91 14.38 4.78
N TYR A 84 6.96 13.06 4.96
CA TYR A 84 8.05 12.42 5.70
C TYR A 84 9.44 12.73 5.10
N MET A 85 9.59 12.67 3.77
CA MET A 85 10.86 13.02 3.10
C MET A 85 11.20 14.51 3.26
N ILE A 86 10.21 15.40 3.27
CA ILE A 86 10.38 16.84 3.54
C ILE A 86 10.90 17.05 4.95
N ASP A 87 10.29 16.42 5.96
CA ASP A 87 10.70 16.52 7.37
C ASP A 87 12.13 16.00 7.58
N MET A 88 12.49 14.91 6.88
CA MET A 88 13.85 14.34 6.92
C MET A 88 14.84 15.09 6.04
N ASN A 89 14.38 16.03 5.23
CA ASN A 89 15.16 16.78 4.24
C ASN A 89 16.03 15.88 3.33
N ARG A 90 15.50 14.73 2.94
CA ARG A 90 16.15 13.77 2.03
C ARG A 90 15.12 12.86 1.35
N ILE A 91 15.43 12.44 0.11
CA ILE A 91 14.64 11.39 -0.55
C ILE A 91 15.05 10.01 -0.04
N ASN A 92 14.06 9.12 0.11
CA ASN A 92 14.25 7.73 0.54
C ASN A 92 13.01 6.89 0.21
N HIS A 93 13.11 5.58 0.44
CA HIS A 93 12.01 4.62 0.33
C HIS A 93 11.62 4.04 1.71
N ASP A 94 11.89 4.76 2.78
CA ASP A 94 11.58 4.30 4.14
C ASP A 94 10.10 3.94 4.25
N ASN A 95 9.80 2.83 4.93
CA ASN A 95 8.44 2.30 5.11
C ASN A 95 7.68 1.96 3.80
N PHE A 96 8.38 1.71 2.68
CA PHE A 96 7.73 1.29 1.43
C PHE A 96 6.93 -0.02 1.61
N GLY A 97 7.40 -0.94 2.45
CA GLY A 97 6.70 -2.18 2.78
C GLY A 97 5.30 -1.91 3.34
N GLU A 98 5.13 -0.94 4.24
CA GLU A 98 3.82 -0.54 4.78
C GLU A 98 2.91 0.00 3.68
N ARG A 99 3.40 0.93 2.85
CA ARG A 99 2.62 1.48 1.73
C ARG A 99 2.22 0.42 0.72
N SER A 100 3.13 -0.49 0.43
CA SER A 100 2.86 -1.62 -0.46
C SER A 100 1.77 -2.53 0.10
N GLU A 101 1.86 -2.89 1.37
CA GLU A 101 0.88 -3.77 2.00
C GLU A 101 -0.50 -3.12 2.09
N ALA A 102 -0.56 -1.83 2.42
CA ALA A 102 -1.80 -1.07 2.43
C ALA A 102 -2.53 -1.11 1.07
N LEU A 103 -1.78 -0.95 -0.03
CA LEU A 103 -2.36 -1.05 -1.39
C LEU A 103 -2.79 -2.49 -1.72
N LYS A 104 -2.04 -3.51 -1.28
CA LYS A 104 -2.40 -4.92 -1.47
C LYS A 104 -3.69 -5.28 -0.74
N GLN A 105 -3.92 -4.77 0.46
CA GLN A 105 -5.19 -4.96 1.18
C GLN A 105 -6.38 -4.32 0.45
N LYS A 106 -6.14 -3.34 -0.44
CA LYS A 106 -7.15 -2.77 -1.36
C LYS A 106 -7.19 -3.44 -2.73
N GLY A 107 -6.55 -4.61 -2.85
CA GLY A 107 -6.59 -5.45 -4.04
C GLY A 107 -5.46 -5.23 -5.03
N ALA A 108 -4.40 -4.49 -4.66
CA ALA A 108 -3.23 -4.40 -5.51
C ALA A 108 -2.47 -5.73 -5.54
N ILE A 109 -2.09 -6.16 -6.75
CA ILE A 109 -1.30 -7.39 -6.98
C ILE A 109 0.20 -7.06 -6.92
N ARG A 110 0.58 -5.90 -7.46
CA ARG A 110 1.95 -5.42 -7.56
C ARG A 110 2.01 -3.95 -7.20
N VAL A 111 3.08 -3.53 -6.52
CA VAL A 111 3.31 -2.13 -6.13
C VAL A 111 4.74 -1.74 -6.45
N GLY A 112 4.93 -0.52 -6.93
CA GLY A 112 6.24 0.11 -7.15
C GLY A 112 6.23 1.56 -6.70
N GLU A 113 7.41 2.15 -6.54
CA GLU A 113 7.55 3.53 -6.08
C GLU A 113 8.71 4.22 -6.79
N ASN A 114 8.48 5.45 -7.26
CA ASN A 114 9.53 6.39 -7.63
C ASN A 114 9.47 7.61 -6.70
N VAL A 115 10.64 8.11 -6.32
CA VAL A 115 10.78 9.32 -5.52
C VAL A 115 11.76 10.28 -6.18
N ALA A 116 11.59 11.59 -5.93
CA ALA A 116 12.50 12.62 -6.38
C ALA A 116 12.37 13.88 -5.52
N ASN A 117 13.31 14.83 -5.67
CA ASN A 117 13.16 16.18 -5.18
C ASN A 117 13.94 17.17 -6.08
N GLY A 118 13.60 18.46 -5.95
CA GLY A 118 14.37 19.55 -6.57
C GLY A 118 14.03 19.86 -8.02
N TYR A 119 13.07 19.18 -8.62
CA TYR A 119 12.58 19.46 -9.97
C TYR A 119 11.39 20.44 -9.91
N ALA A 120 11.37 21.39 -10.86
CA ALA A 120 10.31 22.41 -10.91
C ALA A 120 9.22 22.11 -11.93
N THR A 121 9.46 21.17 -12.87
CA THR A 121 8.50 20.84 -13.94
C THR A 121 8.34 19.31 -14.10
N ALA A 122 7.24 18.91 -14.72
CA ALA A 122 6.96 17.52 -15.03
C ALA A 122 7.99 16.90 -15.97
N GLU A 123 8.39 17.65 -17.01
CA GLU A 123 9.39 17.19 -17.98
C GLU A 123 10.72 16.89 -17.30
N ALA A 124 11.16 17.78 -16.37
CA ALA A 124 12.43 17.60 -15.71
C ALA A 124 12.46 16.36 -14.80
N VAL A 125 11.42 16.12 -14.00
CA VAL A 125 11.37 14.94 -13.14
C VAL A 125 11.18 13.65 -13.93
N VAL A 126 10.30 13.64 -14.95
CA VAL A 126 10.09 12.46 -15.80
C VAL A 126 11.34 12.14 -16.61
N PHE A 127 12.02 13.16 -17.17
CA PHE A 127 13.31 12.97 -17.84
C PHE A 127 14.34 12.33 -16.90
N ALA A 128 14.46 12.82 -15.67
CA ALA A 128 15.39 12.26 -14.69
C ALA A 128 15.06 10.80 -14.36
N TRP A 129 13.78 10.47 -14.16
CA TRP A 129 13.35 9.10 -13.90
C TRP A 129 13.61 8.17 -15.09
N LEU A 130 13.32 8.61 -16.33
CA LEU A 130 13.56 7.80 -17.54
C LEU A 130 15.03 7.57 -17.84
N ASN A 131 15.93 8.48 -17.38
CA ASN A 131 17.38 8.31 -17.50
C ASN A 131 18.01 7.52 -16.34
N SER A 132 17.25 7.15 -15.33
CA SER A 132 17.67 6.27 -14.24
C SER A 132 17.13 4.85 -14.49
N PRO A 133 17.99 3.83 -14.68
CA PRO A 133 17.54 2.46 -14.97
C PRO A 133 16.54 1.92 -13.96
N THR A 134 16.69 2.23 -12.68
CA THR A 134 15.82 1.77 -11.60
C THR A 134 14.44 2.42 -11.70
N HIS A 135 14.37 3.73 -11.85
CA HIS A 135 13.11 4.45 -11.94
C HIS A 135 12.38 4.14 -13.27
N LYS A 136 13.13 4.06 -14.37
CA LYS A 136 12.59 3.66 -15.67
C LYS A 136 11.96 2.27 -15.61
N HIS A 137 12.61 1.31 -14.96
CA HIS A 137 12.06 -0.04 -14.79
C HIS A 137 10.71 -0.02 -14.05
N VAL A 138 10.52 0.88 -13.09
CA VAL A 138 9.22 1.06 -12.42
C VAL A 138 8.21 1.66 -13.40
N ILE A 139 8.55 2.75 -14.13
CA ILE A 139 7.64 3.37 -15.10
C ILE A 139 7.19 2.39 -16.19
N GLU A 140 8.07 1.50 -16.63
CA GLU A 140 7.81 0.49 -17.67
C GLU A 140 7.20 -0.81 -17.11
N GLY A 141 6.97 -0.87 -15.80
CA GLY A 141 6.38 -2.03 -15.16
C GLY A 141 4.92 -2.29 -15.56
N ASN A 142 4.44 -3.50 -15.26
CA ASN A 142 3.04 -3.87 -15.51
C ASN A 142 2.15 -3.32 -14.40
N TYR A 143 1.82 -2.05 -14.50
CA TYR A 143 0.94 -1.31 -13.59
C TYR A 143 -0.26 -0.76 -14.34
N THR A 144 -1.37 -0.58 -13.61
CA THR A 144 -2.63 -0.05 -14.14
C THR A 144 -3.02 1.29 -13.50
N HIS A 145 -2.50 1.59 -12.32
CA HIS A 145 -2.87 2.79 -11.55
C HIS A 145 -1.64 3.44 -10.92
N SER A 146 -1.75 4.75 -10.63
CA SER A 146 -0.73 5.49 -9.91
C SER A 146 -1.33 6.56 -9.00
N GLY A 147 -0.78 6.67 -7.78
CA GLY A 147 -1.06 7.74 -6.84
C GLY A 147 0.13 8.69 -6.72
N PHE A 148 -0.13 9.96 -6.37
CA PHE A 148 0.86 11.03 -6.38
C PHE A 148 0.91 11.80 -5.06
N GLY A 149 2.12 12.03 -4.57
CA GLY A 149 2.45 13.03 -3.57
C GLY A 149 3.45 14.01 -4.16
N VAL A 150 2.97 15.18 -4.59
CA VAL A 150 3.77 16.26 -5.16
C VAL A 150 3.59 17.49 -4.27
N VAL A 151 4.52 17.70 -3.34
CA VAL A 151 4.38 18.70 -2.29
C VAL A 151 5.65 19.55 -2.20
N PRO A 152 5.54 20.88 -2.15
CA PRO A 152 6.71 21.73 -1.93
C PRO A 152 7.05 21.80 -0.43
N ASN A 153 8.33 21.86 -0.12
CA ASN A 153 8.78 22.22 1.22
C ASN A 153 8.63 23.75 1.47
N ALA A 154 8.97 24.21 2.68
CA ALA A 154 8.87 25.62 3.08
C ALA A 154 9.67 26.59 2.17
N ASN A 155 10.66 26.11 1.43
CA ASN A 155 11.47 26.89 0.49
C ASN A 155 10.93 26.84 -0.94
N GLY A 156 9.78 26.18 -1.18
CA GLY A 156 9.21 26.01 -2.52
C GLY A 156 9.85 24.88 -3.34
N THR A 157 10.74 24.07 -2.77
CA THR A 157 11.34 22.92 -3.46
C THR A 157 10.38 21.75 -3.40
N TYR A 158 9.98 21.24 -4.57
CA TYR A 158 9.09 20.08 -4.66
C TYR A 158 9.81 18.79 -4.29
N PHE A 159 9.08 17.95 -3.54
CA PHE A 159 9.36 16.54 -3.30
C PHE A 159 8.27 15.70 -3.96
N PHE A 160 8.65 14.54 -4.46
CA PHE A 160 7.79 13.69 -5.26
C PHE A 160 7.79 12.26 -4.72
N THR A 161 6.61 11.70 -4.55
CA THR A 161 6.38 10.26 -4.42
C THR A 161 5.34 9.86 -5.45
N GLN A 162 5.67 8.91 -6.30
CA GLN A 162 4.71 8.27 -7.20
C GLN A 162 4.62 6.79 -6.84
N LEU A 163 3.44 6.35 -6.40
CA LEU A 163 3.12 4.95 -6.13
C LEU A 163 2.41 4.35 -7.34
N PHE A 164 2.97 3.29 -7.88
CA PHE A 164 2.40 2.51 -8.98
C PHE A 164 1.81 1.23 -8.44
N TYR A 165 0.67 0.78 -8.98
CA TYR A 165 0.14 -0.52 -8.64
C TYR A 165 -0.70 -1.12 -9.78
N SER A 166 -0.87 -2.45 -9.78
CA SER A 166 -1.80 -3.18 -10.66
C SER A 166 -2.93 -3.80 -9.85
N LYS A 167 -4.10 -3.78 -10.41
CA LYS A 167 -5.26 -4.56 -9.96
C LYS A 167 -5.60 -5.60 -10.99
#